data_f87f429d02b37e959cd0e4ebe2cc05be
#
_entry.id   f87f429d02b37e959cd0e4ebe2cc05be
#
_cell.length_a   1.000
_cell.length_b   1.000
_cell.length_c   1.000
_cell.angle_alpha   90.00
_cell.angle_beta   90.00
_cell.angle_gamma   90.00
#
_symmetry.space_group_name_H-M   'P 1'
#
loop_
_entity.id
_entity.type
_entity.pdbx_description
1 polymer ?
#
loop_
_entity_poly.entity_id
_entity_poly.type
_entity_poly.pdbx_seq_one_letter_code
_entity_poly.pdbx_strand_id
1 'polypeptide(L)'
;TKVHVAADSLNVKSPVSAQDFESITVTSPDGQVTNVTPEDFFAKGVDVNVPANSTEGPTITFKVKDDTDYEKTENLKLVISSPENPVSQVTLGTSEASAVVFDEPGLTDPNQPESPTNPPKTPVGTDPNQPIGPNNPPVDTDGDKPAGTAAVSVATTDDTAIEGTDNNTVAFQVKQDTAINGVTKVHVAADSLNVKSPVSA
;
A
#
# COMPACT_ATOMS: atom_id res chain seq x y z
N THR A 1 16.45 -21.05 -18.14
CA THR A 1 15.11 -21.24 -17.53
C THR A 1 14.38 -19.92 -17.53
N LYS A 2 13.18 -19.90 -18.07
CA LYS A 2 12.26 -18.75 -18.01
C LYS A 2 11.36 -18.91 -16.80
N VAL A 3 11.08 -17.83 -16.11
CA VAL A 3 10.20 -17.78 -14.94
C VAL A 3 9.33 -16.54 -15.00
N HIS A 4 8.05 -16.67 -14.68
CA HIS A 4 7.17 -15.51 -14.51
C HIS A 4 7.19 -15.01 -13.07
N VAL A 5 7.35 -13.70 -12.90
CA VAL A 5 7.37 -13.02 -11.59
C VAL A 5 6.27 -11.96 -11.54
N ALA A 6 5.48 -11.95 -10.49
CA ALA A 6 4.39 -10.99 -10.29
C ALA A 6 4.23 -10.59 -8.83
N ALA A 7 3.59 -9.45 -8.58
CA ALA A 7 3.14 -9.07 -7.24
C ALA A 7 1.85 -9.80 -6.88
N ASP A 8 1.75 -10.28 -5.63
CA ASP A 8 0.52 -10.88 -5.07
C ASP A 8 -0.07 -9.93 -4.01
N SER A 9 -0.95 -9.05 -4.44
CA SER A 9 -1.64 -8.11 -3.55
C SER A 9 -2.89 -8.69 -2.89
N LEU A 10 -3.41 -9.82 -3.38
CA LEU A 10 -4.67 -10.39 -2.89
C LEU A 10 -4.53 -11.11 -1.55
N ASN A 11 -3.35 -11.66 -1.26
CA ASN A 11 -3.10 -12.46 -0.06
C ASN A 11 -2.17 -11.74 0.94
N VAL A 12 -2.13 -10.43 0.88
CA VAL A 12 -1.24 -9.58 1.69
C VAL A 12 -2.07 -8.57 2.48
N LYS A 13 -1.73 -8.38 3.74
CA LYS A 13 -2.31 -7.32 4.56
C LYS A 13 -1.62 -6.00 4.25
N SER A 14 -2.38 -4.94 4.00
CA SER A 14 -1.85 -3.64 3.54
C SER A 14 -0.86 -3.83 2.38
N PRO A 15 -1.34 -4.23 1.19
CA PRO A 15 -0.47 -4.43 0.05
C PRO A 15 -0.04 -3.10 -0.54
N VAL A 16 1.20 -3.03 -0.99
CA VAL A 16 1.67 -1.96 -1.88
C VAL A 16 0.90 -1.94 -3.19
N SER A 17 0.87 -0.81 -3.84
CA SER A 17 0.31 -0.56 -5.17
C SER A 17 1.39 -0.13 -6.19
N ALA A 18 1.03 0.04 -7.44
CA ALA A 18 1.94 0.58 -8.44
C ALA A 18 2.32 2.05 -8.16
N GLN A 19 1.50 2.78 -7.41
CA GLN A 19 1.69 4.21 -7.13
C GLN A 19 2.79 4.48 -6.10
N ASP A 20 3.14 3.47 -5.29
CA ASP A 20 4.17 3.55 -4.26
C ASP A 20 5.59 3.42 -4.83
N PHE A 21 5.72 3.22 -6.14
CA PHE A 21 7.00 3.02 -6.80
C PHE A 21 7.25 4.03 -7.91
N GLU A 22 8.46 4.62 -7.88
CA GLU A 22 8.96 5.48 -8.95
C GLU A 22 9.36 4.65 -10.17
N SER A 23 10.01 3.51 -9.94
CA SER A 23 10.51 2.64 -11.02
C SER A 23 10.73 1.21 -10.56
N ILE A 24 10.64 0.28 -11.51
CA ILE A 24 11.01 -1.12 -11.32
C ILE A 24 12.04 -1.49 -12.39
N THR A 25 13.14 -2.08 -11.98
CA THR A 25 14.22 -2.52 -12.88
C THR A 25 14.50 -4.00 -12.74
N VAL A 26 14.76 -4.65 -13.85
CA VAL A 26 15.23 -6.04 -13.91
C VAL A 26 16.68 -6.02 -14.41
N THR A 27 17.61 -6.41 -13.55
CA THR A 27 19.02 -6.45 -13.90
C THR A 27 19.45 -7.91 -14.08
N SER A 28 19.82 -8.27 -15.29
CA SER A 28 20.36 -9.59 -15.62
C SER A 28 21.76 -9.81 -15.03
N PRO A 29 22.21 -11.06 -14.81
CA PRO A 29 23.53 -11.35 -14.26
C PRO A 29 24.70 -10.80 -15.09
N ASP A 30 24.50 -10.54 -16.37
CA ASP A 30 25.46 -9.88 -17.26
C ASP A 30 25.45 -8.34 -17.16
N GLY A 31 24.64 -7.78 -16.26
CA GLY A 31 24.54 -6.34 -16.02
C GLY A 31 23.57 -5.60 -16.94
N GLN A 32 22.85 -6.27 -17.82
CA GLN A 32 21.81 -5.60 -18.62
C GLN A 32 20.63 -5.21 -17.77
N VAL A 33 20.16 -3.96 -17.92
CA VAL A 33 19.02 -3.41 -17.18
C VAL A 33 17.84 -3.22 -18.11
N THR A 34 16.70 -3.76 -17.69
CA THR A 34 15.41 -3.55 -18.34
C THR A 34 14.49 -2.82 -17.36
N ASN A 35 13.91 -1.70 -17.82
CA ASN A 35 12.91 -0.97 -17.03
C ASN A 35 11.52 -1.53 -17.32
N VAL A 36 10.75 -1.71 -16.23
CA VAL A 36 9.33 -2.10 -16.26
C VAL A 36 8.56 -1.00 -15.55
N THR A 37 7.46 -0.52 -16.11
CA THR A 37 6.65 0.46 -15.40
C THR A 37 5.97 -0.23 -14.21
N PRO A 38 5.79 0.46 -13.06
CA PRO A 38 5.06 -0.12 -11.93
C PRO A 38 3.69 -0.65 -12.33
N GLU A 39 2.92 0.10 -13.12
CA GLU A 39 1.59 -0.30 -13.58
C GLU A 39 1.62 -1.61 -14.38
N ASP A 40 2.59 -1.77 -15.29
CA ASP A 40 2.74 -2.99 -16.08
C ASP A 40 3.15 -4.18 -15.22
N PHE A 41 4.06 -3.96 -14.26
CA PHE A 41 4.49 -5.03 -13.35
C PHE A 41 3.35 -5.52 -12.45
N PHE A 42 2.60 -4.60 -11.84
CA PHE A 42 1.48 -4.95 -10.98
C PHE A 42 0.29 -5.54 -11.74
N ALA A 43 0.10 -5.17 -13.01
CA ALA A 43 -0.97 -5.71 -13.84
C ALA A 43 -0.64 -7.07 -14.47
N LYS A 44 0.62 -7.31 -14.84
CA LYS A 44 0.99 -8.44 -15.71
C LYS A 44 2.18 -9.26 -15.19
N GLY A 45 2.95 -8.73 -14.21
CA GLY A 45 4.25 -9.31 -13.86
C GLY A 45 5.29 -9.15 -14.95
N VAL A 46 6.38 -9.90 -14.84
CA VAL A 46 7.46 -9.94 -15.82
C VAL A 46 8.01 -11.35 -15.98
N ASP A 47 8.35 -11.71 -17.20
CA ASP A 47 9.08 -12.95 -17.49
C ASP A 47 10.58 -12.70 -17.41
N VAL A 48 11.28 -13.48 -16.62
CA VAL A 48 12.73 -13.37 -16.44
C VAL A 48 13.42 -14.69 -16.83
N ASN A 49 14.70 -14.58 -17.20
CA ASN A 49 15.49 -15.76 -17.61
C ASN A 49 16.68 -15.98 -16.67
N VAL A 50 16.74 -17.17 -16.08
CA VAL A 50 18.00 -17.66 -15.49
C VAL A 50 18.88 -18.20 -16.63
N PRO A 51 20.10 -17.67 -16.82
CA PRO A 51 20.96 -18.09 -17.93
C PRO A 51 21.30 -19.60 -17.92
N ALA A 52 21.69 -20.11 -19.06
CA ALA A 52 22.16 -21.48 -19.15
C ALA A 52 23.43 -21.67 -18.32
N ASN A 53 23.54 -22.81 -17.64
CA ASN A 53 24.66 -23.15 -16.76
C ASN A 53 24.92 -22.13 -15.61
N SER A 54 23.92 -21.35 -15.24
CA SER A 54 23.96 -20.41 -14.11
C SER A 54 23.00 -20.87 -13.01
N THR A 55 23.38 -20.64 -11.79
CA THR A 55 22.52 -20.74 -10.60
C THR A 55 21.92 -19.38 -10.21
N GLU A 56 22.40 -18.29 -10.80
CA GLU A 56 21.96 -16.94 -10.53
C GLU A 56 21.05 -16.43 -11.64
N GLY A 57 19.92 -15.88 -11.25
CA GLY A 57 18.96 -15.21 -12.10
C GLY A 57 19.06 -13.69 -12.01
N PRO A 58 18.17 -12.96 -12.72
CA PRO A 58 18.07 -11.50 -12.62
C PRO A 58 17.64 -11.04 -11.24
N THR A 59 18.10 -9.82 -10.88
CA THR A 59 17.61 -9.08 -9.72
C THR A 59 16.50 -8.13 -10.15
N ILE A 60 15.40 -8.11 -9.41
CA ILE A 60 14.31 -7.16 -9.60
C ILE A 60 14.39 -6.13 -8.48
N THR A 61 14.57 -4.87 -8.84
CA THR A 61 14.72 -3.76 -7.90
C THR A 61 13.51 -2.83 -8.03
N PHE A 62 12.89 -2.55 -6.90
CA PHE A 62 11.80 -1.60 -6.76
C PHE A 62 12.35 -0.34 -6.12
N LYS A 63 12.20 0.81 -6.81
CA LYS A 63 12.51 2.11 -6.23
C LYS A 63 11.21 2.70 -5.70
N VAL A 64 11.13 2.84 -4.38
CA VAL A 64 9.98 3.46 -3.71
C VAL A 64 9.91 4.92 -4.09
N LYS A 65 8.71 5.42 -4.28
CA LYS A 65 8.43 6.82 -4.56
C LYS A 65 8.43 7.59 -3.23
N ASP A 66 8.99 8.78 -3.28
CA ASP A 66 8.94 9.77 -2.20
C ASP A 66 7.83 10.78 -2.56
N ASP A 67 6.83 10.91 -1.72
CA ASP A 67 5.75 11.88 -1.90
C ASP A 67 5.27 12.45 -0.56
N THR A 68 4.21 13.26 -0.57
CA THR A 68 3.72 13.99 0.61
C THR A 68 2.47 13.37 1.22
N ASP A 69 2.08 12.20 0.76
CA ASP A 69 0.91 11.50 1.26
C ASP A 69 1.30 10.54 2.39
N TYR A 70 0.65 10.70 3.54
CA TYR A 70 0.83 9.76 4.63
C TYR A 70 0.37 8.35 4.25
N GLU A 71 1.28 7.42 4.40
CA GLU A 71 1.01 6.00 4.17
C GLU A 71 1.32 5.16 5.42
N LYS A 72 0.61 4.07 5.56
CA LYS A 72 0.91 3.10 6.62
C LYS A 72 1.94 2.12 6.09
N THR A 73 2.65 1.48 7.00
CA THR A 73 3.51 0.35 6.65
C THR A 73 2.80 -0.64 5.74
N GLU A 74 3.39 -0.90 4.61
CA GLU A 74 2.86 -1.73 3.55
C GLU A 74 3.74 -2.94 3.25
N ASN A 75 3.19 -3.93 2.58
CA ASN A 75 3.87 -5.18 2.30
C ASN A 75 3.88 -5.46 0.79
N LEU A 76 5.08 -5.65 0.25
CA LEU A 76 5.29 -6.17 -1.09
C LEU A 76 5.50 -7.69 -1.00
N LYS A 77 4.67 -8.45 -1.67
CA LYS A 77 4.85 -9.88 -1.85
C LYS A 77 5.05 -10.20 -3.33
N LEU A 78 6.13 -10.86 -3.65
CA LEU A 78 6.37 -11.39 -4.98
C LEU A 78 6.10 -12.89 -5.03
N VAL A 79 5.56 -13.33 -6.14
CA VAL A 79 5.35 -14.74 -6.46
C VAL A 79 6.03 -15.08 -7.78
N ILE A 80 6.59 -16.29 -7.87
CA ILE A 80 7.08 -16.84 -9.12
C ILE A 80 6.24 -18.02 -9.56
N SER A 81 6.06 -18.16 -10.86
CA SER A 81 5.26 -19.23 -11.45
C SER A 81 5.82 -19.68 -12.80
N SER A 82 5.27 -20.76 -13.31
CA SER A 82 5.50 -21.25 -14.70
C SER A 82 6.97 -21.34 -15.10
N PRO A 83 7.83 -22.05 -14.32
CA PRO A 83 9.21 -22.24 -14.72
C PRO A 83 9.28 -23.12 -15.98
N GLU A 84 9.96 -22.65 -17.01
CA GLU A 84 10.13 -23.33 -18.28
C GLU A 84 11.59 -23.48 -18.64
N ASN A 85 11.96 -24.66 -19.12
CA ASN A 85 13.29 -24.92 -19.68
C ASN A 85 13.13 -25.91 -20.86
N PRO A 86 13.66 -25.58 -22.05
CA PRO A 86 13.44 -26.39 -23.24
C PRO A 86 14.15 -27.76 -23.25
N VAL A 87 15.11 -27.94 -22.37
CA VAL A 87 15.98 -29.12 -22.36
C VAL A 87 16.01 -29.87 -21.02
N SER A 88 15.38 -29.32 -19.97
CA SER A 88 15.40 -29.92 -18.64
C SER A 88 14.05 -29.74 -17.94
N GLN A 89 13.68 -30.72 -17.11
CA GLN A 89 12.56 -30.55 -16.20
C GLN A 89 12.95 -29.61 -15.07
N VAL A 90 12.14 -28.58 -14.81
CA VAL A 90 12.29 -27.64 -13.71
C VAL A 90 11.05 -27.65 -12.82
N THR A 91 11.25 -27.45 -11.53
CA THR A 91 10.17 -27.36 -10.55
C THR A 91 10.33 -26.08 -9.73
N LEU A 92 9.24 -25.60 -9.15
CA LEU A 92 9.28 -24.52 -8.18
C LEU A 92 9.79 -25.04 -6.83
N GLY A 93 10.75 -24.32 -6.26
CA GLY A 93 11.12 -24.42 -4.85
C GLY A 93 10.33 -23.40 -4.01
N THR A 94 11.02 -22.50 -3.31
CA THR A 94 10.36 -21.35 -2.67
C THR A 94 9.83 -20.43 -3.76
N SER A 95 8.51 -20.25 -3.79
CA SER A 95 7.82 -19.53 -4.86
C SER A 95 7.35 -18.13 -4.46
N GLU A 96 7.62 -17.71 -3.25
CA GLU A 96 7.20 -16.40 -2.72
C GLU A 96 8.31 -15.77 -1.89
N ALA A 97 8.36 -14.44 -1.92
CA ALA A 97 9.20 -13.60 -1.07
C ALA A 97 8.46 -12.32 -0.71
N SER A 98 8.77 -11.76 0.45
CA SER A 98 8.11 -10.53 0.92
C SER A 98 9.12 -9.51 1.38
N ALA A 99 8.77 -8.24 1.20
CA ALA A 99 9.46 -7.07 1.72
C ALA A 99 8.44 -6.13 2.38
N VAL A 100 8.94 -5.18 3.15
CA VAL A 100 8.12 -4.17 3.82
C VAL A 100 8.56 -2.81 3.31
N VAL A 101 7.59 -1.96 3.01
CA VAL A 101 7.78 -0.55 2.65
C VAL A 101 7.28 0.29 3.82
N PHE A 102 8.09 1.24 4.21
CA PHE A 102 7.75 2.20 5.26
C PHE A 102 7.66 3.60 4.64
N ASP A 103 6.79 4.41 5.21
CA ASP A 103 6.73 5.82 4.94
C ASP A 103 8.02 6.54 5.41
N GLU A 104 8.41 7.63 4.76
CA GLU A 104 9.62 8.34 5.16
C GLU A 104 9.41 9.15 6.44
N PRO A 105 10.49 9.51 7.16
CA PRO A 105 10.39 10.28 8.40
C PRO A 105 10.17 11.79 8.17
N GLY A 106 9.85 12.22 6.94
CA GLY A 106 9.61 13.60 6.57
C GLY A 106 10.84 14.50 6.55
N LEU A 107 10.63 15.77 6.24
CA LEU A 107 11.68 16.76 6.09
C LEU A 107 12.12 17.34 7.45
N THR A 108 13.36 17.85 7.51
CA THR A 108 13.87 18.57 8.70
C THR A 108 13.00 19.78 9.04
N ASP A 109 12.50 20.50 8.02
CA ASP A 109 11.48 21.55 8.16
C ASP A 109 10.32 21.21 7.21
N PRO A 110 9.15 20.80 7.74
CA PRO A 110 8.01 20.39 6.92
C PRO A 110 7.38 21.56 6.13
N ASN A 111 7.76 22.80 6.43
CA ASN A 111 7.25 23.98 5.73
C ASN A 111 8.09 24.38 4.52
N GLN A 112 9.16 23.65 4.23
CA GLN A 112 10.05 23.93 3.11
C GLN A 112 10.23 22.68 2.24
N PRO A 113 10.40 22.86 0.91
CA PRO A 113 10.65 21.74 0.02
C PRO A 113 12.00 21.08 0.33
N GLU A 114 12.11 19.82 -0.03
CA GLU A 114 13.36 19.08 0.06
C GLU A 114 14.48 19.80 -0.72
N SER A 115 15.64 19.90 -0.09
CA SER A 115 16.83 20.53 -0.67
C SER A 115 18.08 20.10 0.11
N PRO A 116 19.31 20.39 -0.38
CA PRO A 116 20.53 20.14 0.39
C PRO A 116 20.58 20.86 1.75
N THR A 117 19.78 21.93 1.93
CA THR A 117 19.66 22.68 3.17
C THR A 117 18.47 22.25 4.01
N ASN A 118 17.54 21.48 3.45
CA ASN A 118 16.39 20.86 4.11
C ASN A 118 16.29 19.40 3.67
N PRO A 119 17.23 18.54 4.09
CA PRO A 119 17.21 17.13 3.72
C PRO A 119 16.11 16.39 4.51
N PRO A 120 15.68 15.23 4.02
CA PRO A 120 14.91 14.30 4.82
C PRO A 120 15.61 13.97 6.12
N LYS A 121 14.86 13.78 7.18
CA LYS A 121 15.40 13.30 8.45
C LYS A 121 15.96 11.89 8.26
N THR A 122 17.07 11.60 8.93
CA THR A 122 17.57 10.23 8.95
C THR A 122 16.59 9.35 9.72
N PRO A 123 16.08 8.27 9.10
CA PRO A 123 15.20 7.35 9.79
C PRO A 123 15.85 6.79 11.05
N VAL A 124 15.11 6.78 12.16
CA VAL A 124 15.53 6.15 13.41
C VAL A 124 14.50 5.09 13.76
N GLY A 125 14.93 3.86 14.00
CA GLY A 125 14.03 2.80 14.44
C GLY A 125 13.46 3.05 15.85
N THR A 126 12.40 2.34 16.19
CA THR A 126 11.82 2.36 17.55
C THR A 126 12.84 1.94 18.63
N ASP A 127 13.84 1.14 18.27
CA ASP A 127 15.03 0.87 19.06
C ASP A 127 16.26 1.41 18.33
N PRO A 128 16.92 2.48 18.83
CA PRO A 128 18.07 3.09 18.15
C PRO A 128 19.31 2.19 18.10
N ASN A 129 19.31 1.06 18.82
CA ASN A 129 20.43 0.13 18.84
C ASN A 129 20.28 -1.03 17.84
N GLN A 130 19.19 -1.06 17.11
CA GLN A 130 18.91 -2.10 16.12
C GLN A 130 18.78 -1.48 14.71
N PRO A 131 19.14 -2.23 13.66
CA PRO A 131 18.90 -1.80 12.30
C PRO A 131 17.39 -1.71 12.03
N ILE A 132 17.00 -0.74 11.19
CA ILE A 132 15.62 -0.61 10.72
C ILE A 132 15.22 -1.86 9.94
N GLY A 133 14.02 -2.33 10.19
CA GLY A 133 13.47 -3.53 9.55
C GLY A 133 12.07 -3.86 10.08
N PRO A 134 11.48 -4.99 9.65
CA PRO A 134 10.12 -5.36 10.04
C PRO A 134 9.88 -5.45 11.56
N ASN A 135 10.93 -5.74 12.33
CA ASN A 135 10.87 -5.84 13.79
C ASN A 135 11.31 -4.56 14.50
N ASN A 136 11.87 -3.62 13.78
CA ASN A 136 12.29 -2.30 14.25
C ASN A 136 11.94 -1.26 13.19
N PRO A 137 10.65 -0.96 13.00
CA PRO A 137 10.19 0.00 12.01
C PRO A 137 10.72 1.40 12.32
N PRO A 138 10.88 2.27 11.32
CA PRO A 138 11.24 3.67 11.55
C PRO A 138 10.20 4.35 12.42
N VAL A 139 10.66 5.25 13.26
CA VAL A 139 9.76 6.17 13.98
C VAL A 139 9.31 7.20 12.96
N ASP A 140 8.02 7.24 12.80
CA ASP A 140 7.35 8.21 11.99
C ASP A 140 7.47 9.62 12.62
N THR A 141 8.15 10.49 11.92
CA THR A 141 8.38 11.87 12.36
C THR A 141 8.11 12.88 11.26
N ASP A 142 7.48 12.44 10.16
CA ASP A 142 7.22 13.33 9.05
C ASP A 142 6.25 14.44 9.42
N GLY A 143 6.40 15.59 8.77
CA GLY A 143 5.51 16.72 8.93
C GLY A 143 4.34 16.71 7.94
N ASP A 144 4.31 15.76 7.06
CA ASP A 144 3.32 15.63 5.98
C ASP A 144 2.00 15.06 6.48
N LYS A 145 2.05 14.38 7.61
CA LYS A 145 0.87 13.84 8.22
C LYS A 145 -0.06 14.91 8.72
N PRO A 146 -1.32 14.79 8.42
CA PRO A 146 -2.29 15.36 9.30
C PRO A 146 -2.10 14.70 10.68
N ALA A 147 -1.42 15.41 11.58
CA ALA A 147 -1.37 15.01 12.95
C ALA A 147 -2.80 15.02 13.47
N GLY A 148 -3.43 13.88 13.61
CA GLY A 148 -4.73 13.84 14.23
C GLY A 148 -5.49 12.55 13.96
N THR A 149 -6.14 12.11 14.98
CA THR A 149 -7.26 11.18 14.91
C THR A 149 -8.51 11.96 14.53
N ALA A 150 -9.24 11.51 13.52
CA ALA A 150 -10.57 12.02 13.25
C ALA A 150 -11.59 11.06 13.81
N ALA A 151 -12.59 11.59 14.50
CA ALA A 151 -13.76 10.84 14.91
C ALA A 151 -14.84 10.96 13.83
N VAL A 152 -15.36 9.83 13.37
CA VAL A 152 -16.47 9.77 12.44
C VAL A 152 -17.76 9.56 13.23
N SER A 153 -18.77 10.33 12.93
CA SER A 153 -20.08 10.27 13.58
C SER A 153 -21.19 10.29 12.53
N VAL A 154 -22.37 9.80 12.91
CA VAL A 154 -23.61 9.96 12.15
C VAL A 154 -24.58 10.79 12.97
N ALA A 155 -25.25 11.72 12.31
CA ALA A 155 -26.31 12.54 12.92
C ALA A 155 -27.56 12.54 12.05
N THR A 156 -28.70 12.56 12.67
CA THR A 156 -29.98 12.77 11.99
C THR A 156 -30.12 14.24 11.60
N THR A 157 -30.44 14.50 10.36
CA THR A 157 -30.70 15.85 9.84
C THR A 157 -32.15 16.08 9.54
N ASP A 158 -32.91 15.00 9.33
CA ASP A 158 -34.35 14.98 9.26
C ASP A 158 -34.83 13.69 9.94
N ASP A 159 -35.52 13.80 11.04
CA ASP A 159 -35.86 12.70 11.94
C ASP A 159 -37.31 12.21 11.83
N THR A 160 -38.14 12.82 10.99
CA THR A 160 -39.57 12.53 10.92
C THR A 160 -40.07 12.48 9.50
N ALA A 161 -40.70 11.38 9.11
CA ALA A 161 -41.42 11.25 7.85
C ALA A 161 -42.85 10.82 8.10
N ILE A 162 -43.78 11.32 7.28
CA ILE A 162 -45.21 10.99 7.32
C ILE A 162 -45.62 10.50 5.94
N GLU A 163 -46.02 9.25 5.85
CA GLU A 163 -46.48 8.65 4.59
C GLU A 163 -47.67 9.42 3.99
N GLY A 164 -47.64 9.62 2.67
CA GLY A 164 -48.69 10.29 1.93
C GLY A 164 -48.68 11.82 2.06
N THR A 165 -47.66 12.42 2.61
CA THR A 165 -47.46 13.88 2.69
C THR A 165 -46.17 14.32 1.98
N ASP A 166 -45.98 15.64 1.85
CA ASP A 166 -44.72 16.20 1.30
C ASP A 166 -43.53 15.95 2.22
N ASN A 167 -43.75 15.75 3.53
CA ASN A 167 -42.75 15.37 4.50
C ASN A 167 -42.64 13.83 4.60
N ASN A 168 -42.09 13.20 3.57
CA ASN A 168 -42.05 11.75 3.43
C ASN A 168 -40.59 11.19 3.43
N THR A 169 -39.64 11.99 3.91
CA THR A 169 -38.20 11.61 3.95
C THR A 169 -37.66 11.71 5.35
N VAL A 170 -36.67 10.87 5.63
CA VAL A 170 -35.74 11.01 6.77
C VAL A 170 -34.32 11.11 6.24
N ALA A 171 -33.47 11.87 6.89
CA ALA A 171 -32.10 12.07 6.42
C ALA A 171 -31.08 11.98 7.55
N PHE A 172 -29.94 11.36 7.23
CA PHE A 172 -28.81 11.24 8.11
C PHE A 172 -27.55 11.77 7.41
N GLN A 173 -26.66 12.39 8.17
CA GLN A 173 -25.37 12.85 7.66
C GLN A 173 -24.24 12.18 8.40
N VAL A 174 -23.30 11.58 7.67
CA VAL A 174 -22.03 11.13 8.19
C VAL A 174 -21.07 12.33 8.18
N LYS A 175 -20.39 12.56 9.29
CA LYS A 175 -19.45 13.67 9.49
C LYS A 175 -18.16 13.18 10.08
N GLN A 176 -17.10 13.88 9.78
CA GLN A 176 -15.78 13.74 10.39
C GLN A 176 -15.46 15.04 11.11
N ASP A 177 -14.97 14.97 12.35
CA ASP A 177 -14.71 16.15 13.20
C ASP A 177 -13.44 16.91 12.79
N THR A 178 -12.52 16.23 12.13
CA THR A 178 -11.24 16.78 11.66
C THR A 178 -10.98 16.36 10.23
N ALA A 179 -10.52 17.27 9.38
CA ALA A 179 -10.07 16.94 8.05
C ALA A 179 -8.72 16.19 8.14
N ILE A 180 -8.67 15.03 7.53
CA ILE A 180 -7.45 14.21 7.42
C ILE A 180 -7.18 13.88 5.96
N ASN A 181 -5.92 13.59 5.64
CA ASN A 181 -5.56 13.11 4.31
C ASN A 181 -6.18 11.74 4.02
N GLY A 182 -6.39 11.48 2.75
CA GLY A 182 -6.94 10.21 2.28
C GLY A 182 -8.46 10.08 2.45
N VAL A 183 -8.98 9.02 1.91
CA VAL A 183 -10.42 8.71 1.90
C VAL A 183 -10.80 7.91 3.13
N THR A 184 -11.68 8.45 3.99
CA THR A 184 -12.28 7.69 5.09
C THR A 184 -13.44 6.85 4.56
N LYS A 185 -13.33 5.53 4.64
CA LYS A 185 -14.41 4.60 4.29
C LYS A 185 -15.21 4.23 5.52
N VAL A 186 -16.52 4.41 5.46
CA VAL A 186 -17.46 4.10 6.54
C VAL A 186 -18.54 3.16 6.01
N HIS A 187 -18.77 2.07 6.72
CA HIS A 187 -19.92 1.21 6.45
C HIS A 187 -21.13 1.71 7.24
N VAL A 188 -22.23 1.94 6.56
CA VAL A 188 -23.50 2.37 7.17
C VAL A 188 -24.55 1.28 6.97
N ALA A 189 -25.20 0.86 8.06
CA ALA A 189 -26.24 -0.14 8.02
C ALA A 189 -27.36 0.20 9.01
N ALA A 190 -28.57 -0.24 8.71
CA ALA A 190 -29.67 -0.15 9.65
C ALA A 190 -29.56 -1.27 10.71
N ASP A 191 -29.69 -0.91 11.98
CA ASP A 191 -29.78 -1.87 13.09
C ASP A 191 -31.25 -2.01 13.52
N SER A 192 -31.94 -2.98 12.95
CA SER A 192 -33.33 -3.28 13.28
C SER A 192 -33.49 -4.17 14.52
N LEU A 193 -32.39 -4.76 15.05
CA LEU A 193 -32.45 -5.72 16.16
C LEU A 193 -32.64 -5.05 17.51
N ASN A 194 -32.17 -3.80 17.65
CA ASN A 194 -32.22 -3.06 18.92
C ASN A 194 -33.29 -1.95 18.94
N VAL A 195 -34.17 -1.92 17.95
CA VAL A 195 -35.23 -0.90 17.83
C VAL A 195 -36.57 -1.50 18.22
N LYS A 196 -37.35 -0.77 19.03
CA LYS A 196 -38.76 -1.11 19.22
C LYS A 196 -39.53 -0.79 17.92
N SER A 197 -40.22 -1.73 17.36
CA SER A 197 -40.98 -1.56 16.12
C SER A 197 -40.10 -1.08 14.95
N PRO A 198 -39.14 -1.88 14.50
CA PRO A 198 -38.31 -1.53 13.37
C PRO A 198 -39.12 -1.44 12.10
N VAL A 199 -38.77 -0.50 11.21
CA VAL A 199 -39.37 -0.41 9.87
C VAL A 199 -38.93 -1.61 9.04
N SER A 200 -39.86 -2.17 8.27
CA SER A 200 -39.57 -3.21 7.30
C SER A 200 -39.03 -2.60 5.99
N ALA A 201 -38.15 -3.34 5.33
CA ALA A 201 -37.60 -2.96 4.03
C ALA A 201 -38.67 -3.16 2.93
#